data_1acbcdc2cb2fa1b89e2fc36674d9adc3
#
_entry.id   1acbcdc2cb2fa1b89e2fc36674d9adc3
#
_cell.length_a   1.000
_cell.length_b   1.000
_cell.length_c   1.000
_cell.angle_alpha   90.00
_cell.angle_beta   90.00
_cell.angle_gamma   90.00
#
_symmetry.space_group_name_H-M   'P 1'
#
loop_
_entity.id
_entity.type
_entity.pdbx_description
1 polymer ?
#
loop_
_entity_poly.entity_id
_entity_poly.type
_entity_poly.pdbx_seq_one_letter_code
_entity_poly.pdbx_strand_id
1 'polypeptide(L)'
;MSNRSVFLPNYSIGDSAYDEIIKVCSNYGKKVVFIGGKTALEKASHLVKNLMEGSELEVVDTLWYGGEAAYANVEKLKEMKAVHEADMIFAFGGGKAIDTCKVLTGDLNKPLFVFPTISSTCAAVTSVCAIYTVNGVFDGLYWRSAPAEHTFINTKIIAEAPDKYLWAGIGDTLAKG
;
A
#
# COMPACT_ATOMS: atom_id res chain seq x y z
N MET A 1 4.94 10.76 34.15
CA MET A 1 4.01 10.43 33.04
C MET A 1 4.84 10.10 31.82
N SER A 2 4.61 8.96 31.20
CA SER A 2 5.30 8.63 29.94
C SER A 2 4.67 9.44 28.79
N ASN A 3 5.48 10.15 28.01
CA ASN A 3 5.00 10.81 26.80
C ASN A 3 4.58 9.72 25.80
N ARG A 4 3.39 9.86 25.22
CA ARG A 4 2.91 8.99 24.13
C ARG A 4 2.75 9.85 22.88
N SER A 5 3.37 9.43 21.79
CA SER A 5 3.14 10.00 20.46
C SER A 5 2.18 9.10 19.68
N VAL A 6 1.18 9.68 19.06
CA VAL A 6 0.22 8.98 18.19
C VAL A 6 0.30 9.58 16.80
N PHE A 7 0.59 8.76 15.80
CA PHE A 7 0.55 9.16 14.40
C PHE A 7 -0.75 8.66 13.78
N LEU A 8 -1.60 9.58 13.37
CA LEU A 8 -2.83 9.27 12.65
C LEU A 8 -2.53 9.09 11.16
N PRO A 9 -3.21 8.17 10.47
CA PRO A 9 -3.06 8.02 9.03
C PRO A 9 -3.67 9.21 8.31
N ASN A 10 -2.99 9.70 7.25
CA ASN A 10 -3.60 10.60 6.28
C ASN A 10 -4.33 9.77 5.22
N TYR A 11 -5.54 10.18 4.83
CA TYR A 11 -6.27 9.48 3.79
C TYR A 11 -7.25 10.38 3.03
N SER A 12 -7.52 9.99 1.79
CA SER A 12 -8.64 10.46 0.98
C SER A 12 -9.59 9.30 0.76
N ILE A 13 -10.90 9.50 0.94
CA ILE A 13 -11.92 8.46 0.80
C ILE A 13 -13.09 8.95 -0.05
N GLY A 14 -13.56 8.11 -0.94
CA GLY A 14 -14.70 8.37 -1.82
C GLY A 14 -14.44 7.91 -3.25
N ASP A 15 -15.43 8.11 -4.12
CA ASP A 15 -15.35 7.68 -5.52
C ASP A 15 -14.27 8.45 -6.31
N SER A 16 -13.97 9.67 -5.90
CA SER A 16 -12.95 10.56 -6.50
C SER A 16 -11.68 10.67 -5.65
N ALA A 17 -11.43 9.74 -4.72
CA ALA A 17 -10.26 9.78 -3.85
C ALA A 17 -8.93 9.85 -4.62
N TYR A 18 -8.88 9.30 -5.84
CA TYR A 18 -7.69 9.29 -6.67
C TYR A 18 -7.37 10.66 -7.30
N ASP A 19 -8.33 11.59 -7.38
CA ASP A 19 -8.12 12.94 -7.93
C ASP A 19 -7.14 13.76 -7.08
N GLU A 20 -6.96 13.37 -5.80
CA GLU A 20 -6.02 14.02 -4.88
C GLU A 20 -4.55 13.60 -5.08
N ILE A 21 -4.27 12.58 -5.94
CA ILE A 21 -2.92 11.99 -6.09
C ILE A 21 -1.87 13.03 -6.41
N ILE A 22 -2.11 13.86 -7.43
CA ILE A 22 -1.11 14.84 -7.89
C ILE A 22 -0.79 15.84 -6.77
N LYS A 23 -1.82 16.40 -6.14
CA LYS A 23 -1.69 17.37 -5.06
C LYS A 23 -0.93 16.81 -3.86
N VAL A 24 -1.19 15.55 -3.50
CA VAL A 24 -0.58 14.91 -2.33
C VAL A 24 0.85 14.45 -2.64
N CYS A 25 1.06 13.80 -3.79
CA CYS A 25 2.31 13.09 -4.07
C CYS A 25 3.42 13.98 -4.66
N SER A 26 3.11 15.09 -5.34
CA SER A 26 4.10 15.92 -6.04
C SER A 26 5.20 16.48 -5.12
N ASN A 27 4.97 16.57 -3.82
CA ASN A 27 5.96 17.05 -2.86
C ASN A 27 7.01 15.99 -2.48
N TYR A 28 6.84 14.74 -2.90
CA TYR A 28 7.70 13.61 -2.50
C TYR A 28 8.66 13.16 -3.60
N GLY A 29 8.53 13.71 -4.80
CA GLY A 29 9.37 13.40 -5.96
C GLY A 29 8.53 13.27 -7.23
N LYS A 30 9.15 12.73 -8.28
CA LYS A 30 8.52 12.59 -9.61
C LYS A 30 8.39 11.15 -10.07
N LYS A 31 9.31 10.29 -9.68
CA LYS A 31 9.39 8.89 -10.12
C LYS A 31 8.66 7.96 -9.17
N VAL A 32 7.74 7.20 -9.70
CA VAL A 32 6.87 6.31 -8.93
C VAL A 32 7.03 4.87 -9.44
N VAL A 33 7.19 3.92 -8.53
CA VAL A 33 7.03 2.50 -8.86
C VAL A 33 5.73 1.98 -8.28
N PHE A 34 4.95 1.29 -9.11
CA PHE A 34 3.73 0.61 -8.69
C PHE A 34 4.07 -0.80 -8.22
N ILE A 35 3.65 -1.17 -7.01
CA ILE A 35 3.85 -2.51 -6.48
C ILE A 35 2.52 -3.04 -5.96
N GLY A 36 2.13 -4.26 -6.34
CA GLY A 36 0.86 -4.79 -5.86
C GLY A 36 0.56 -6.23 -6.24
N GLY A 37 -0.64 -6.68 -5.87
CA GLY A 37 -1.21 -7.93 -6.33
C GLY A 37 -1.62 -7.83 -7.81
N LYS A 38 -1.51 -8.93 -8.57
CA LYS A 38 -1.83 -8.93 -10.01
C LYS A 38 -3.22 -8.37 -10.31
N THR A 39 -4.25 -8.89 -9.64
CA THR A 39 -5.64 -8.41 -9.81
C THR A 39 -5.81 -6.94 -9.35
N ALA A 40 -5.14 -6.54 -8.26
CA ALA A 40 -5.22 -5.17 -7.76
C ALA A 40 -4.59 -4.17 -8.75
N LEU A 41 -3.44 -4.52 -9.31
CA LEU A 41 -2.78 -3.73 -10.35
C LEU A 41 -3.64 -3.63 -11.61
N GLU A 42 -4.22 -4.75 -12.06
CA GLU A 42 -5.13 -4.78 -13.21
C GLU A 42 -6.34 -3.86 -13.02
N LYS A 43 -6.94 -3.87 -11.82
CA LYS A 43 -8.15 -3.10 -11.52
C LYS A 43 -7.92 -1.61 -11.28
N ALA A 44 -6.80 -1.23 -10.66
CA ALA A 44 -6.63 0.12 -10.14
C ALA A 44 -5.46 0.91 -10.77
N SER A 45 -4.38 0.24 -11.21
CA SER A 45 -3.18 0.96 -11.63
C SER A 45 -3.38 1.83 -12.87
N HIS A 46 -4.19 1.37 -13.83
CA HIS A 46 -4.48 2.14 -15.05
C HIS A 46 -5.25 3.43 -14.75
N LEU A 47 -6.16 3.43 -13.77
CA LEU A 47 -6.89 4.62 -13.35
C LEU A 47 -5.94 5.67 -12.77
N VAL A 48 -5.03 5.22 -11.90
CA VAL A 48 -4.02 6.09 -11.29
C VAL A 48 -3.06 6.62 -12.36
N LYS A 49 -2.62 5.77 -13.29
CA LYS A 49 -1.73 6.18 -14.38
C LYS A 49 -2.37 7.24 -15.28
N ASN A 50 -3.65 7.07 -15.66
CA ASN A 50 -4.37 8.04 -16.48
C ASN A 50 -4.50 9.40 -15.78
N LEU A 51 -4.74 9.43 -14.45
CA LEU A 51 -4.80 10.66 -13.68
C LEU A 51 -3.43 11.36 -13.57
N MET A 52 -2.34 10.62 -13.67
CA MET A 52 -0.99 11.16 -13.66
C MET A 52 -0.56 11.73 -15.03
N GLU A 53 -1.27 11.41 -16.12
CA GLU A 53 -0.96 11.92 -17.46
C GLU A 53 -0.99 13.46 -17.50
N GLY A 54 0.05 14.06 -18.07
CA GLY A 54 0.21 15.51 -18.12
C GLY A 54 0.71 16.15 -16.82
N SER A 55 0.94 15.38 -15.76
CA SER A 55 1.61 15.84 -14.55
C SER A 55 3.13 15.60 -14.59
N GLU A 56 3.83 16.00 -13.53
CA GLU A 56 5.27 15.72 -13.41
C GLU A 56 5.56 14.30 -12.84
N LEU A 57 4.54 13.54 -12.47
CA LEU A 57 4.70 12.19 -11.94
C LEU A 57 4.88 11.17 -13.07
N GLU A 58 5.92 10.36 -12.98
CA GLU A 58 6.28 9.33 -13.97
C GLU A 58 6.28 7.95 -13.32
N VAL A 59 5.60 6.99 -13.94
CA VAL A 59 5.64 5.58 -13.51
C VAL A 59 6.84 4.90 -14.14
N VAL A 60 7.84 4.55 -13.33
CA VAL A 60 9.06 3.90 -13.80
C VAL A 60 8.87 2.41 -14.08
N ASP A 61 8.02 1.73 -13.31
CA ASP A 61 7.69 0.32 -13.51
C ASP A 61 6.44 -0.10 -12.73
N THR A 62 5.94 -1.31 -13.01
CA THR A 62 4.83 -1.95 -12.28
C THR A 62 5.23 -3.37 -11.90
N LEU A 63 5.35 -3.64 -10.60
CA LEU A 63 5.93 -4.86 -10.04
C LEU A 63 4.91 -5.67 -9.24
N TRP A 64 4.99 -6.98 -9.35
CA TRP A 64 4.25 -7.89 -8.49
C TRP A 64 4.96 -8.06 -7.13
N TYR A 65 4.21 -7.95 -6.02
CA TYR A 65 4.78 -7.99 -4.67
C TYR A 65 5.27 -9.39 -4.19
N GLY A 66 5.06 -10.45 -4.97
CA GLY A 66 5.55 -11.80 -4.64
C GLY A 66 4.49 -12.78 -4.10
N GLY A 67 3.28 -12.31 -3.75
CA GLY A 67 2.13 -13.17 -3.35
C GLY A 67 1.96 -13.35 -1.84
N GLU A 68 3.01 -13.21 -1.03
CA GLU A 68 2.96 -13.27 0.43
C GLU A 68 3.74 -12.12 1.06
N ALA A 69 3.29 -11.64 2.23
CA ALA A 69 4.02 -10.66 3.02
C ALA A 69 5.20 -11.34 3.74
N ALA A 70 6.25 -11.62 2.97
CA ALA A 70 7.43 -12.33 3.44
C ALA A 70 8.70 -11.52 3.17
N TYR A 71 9.66 -11.58 4.11
CA TYR A 71 10.96 -10.92 3.92
C TYR A 71 11.66 -11.32 2.61
N ALA A 72 11.56 -12.59 2.21
CA ALA A 72 12.13 -13.05 0.94
C ALA A 72 11.57 -12.33 -0.30
N ASN A 73 10.29 -11.90 -0.26
CA ASN A 73 9.71 -11.09 -1.34
C ASN A 73 10.14 -9.63 -1.25
N VAL A 74 10.32 -9.10 -0.04
CA VAL A 74 10.88 -7.75 0.18
C VAL A 74 12.31 -7.67 -0.37
N GLU A 75 13.16 -8.66 -0.08
CA GLU A 75 14.54 -8.69 -0.59
C GLU A 75 14.59 -8.73 -2.12
N LYS A 76 13.73 -9.54 -2.76
CA LYS A 76 13.62 -9.55 -4.23
C LYS A 76 13.23 -8.18 -4.79
N LEU A 77 12.31 -7.48 -4.14
CA LEU A 77 11.89 -6.14 -4.56
C LEU A 77 13.03 -5.12 -4.37
N LYS A 78 13.82 -5.24 -3.31
CA LYS A 78 15.01 -4.39 -3.09
C LYS A 78 16.06 -4.53 -4.19
N GLU A 79 16.16 -5.70 -4.84
CA GLU A 79 17.09 -5.92 -5.95
C GLU A 79 16.61 -5.29 -7.27
N MET A 80 15.33 -4.89 -7.36
CA MET A 80 14.77 -4.32 -8.59
C MET A 80 15.26 -2.88 -8.83
N LYS A 81 15.85 -2.64 -10.00
CA LYS A 81 16.35 -1.32 -10.40
C LYS A 81 15.28 -0.22 -10.28
N ALA A 82 14.05 -0.51 -10.70
CA ALA A 82 12.93 0.41 -10.63
C ALA A 82 12.61 0.89 -9.20
N VAL A 83 12.80 0.01 -8.20
CA VAL A 83 12.60 0.36 -6.78
C VAL A 83 13.66 1.36 -6.31
N HIS A 84 14.90 1.25 -6.79
CA HIS A 84 15.98 2.21 -6.47
C HIS A 84 15.78 3.54 -7.19
N GLU A 85 15.37 3.51 -8.46
CA GLU A 85 15.16 4.70 -9.30
C GLU A 85 13.93 5.51 -8.89
N ALA A 86 12.92 4.88 -8.29
CA ALA A 86 11.71 5.56 -7.85
C ALA A 86 11.97 6.44 -6.62
N ASP A 87 11.35 7.61 -6.58
CA ASP A 87 11.35 8.50 -5.42
C ASP A 87 10.37 7.99 -4.36
N MET A 88 9.27 7.36 -4.79
CA MET A 88 8.20 6.87 -3.93
C MET A 88 7.59 5.56 -4.45
N ILE A 89 6.89 4.85 -3.58
CA ILE A 89 6.23 3.58 -3.88
C ILE A 89 4.72 3.73 -3.73
N PHE A 90 3.97 3.29 -4.75
CA PHE A 90 2.53 3.16 -4.73
C PHE A 90 2.15 1.68 -4.56
N ALA A 91 1.55 1.36 -3.42
CA ALA A 91 1.17 -0.01 -3.05
C ALA A 91 -0.30 -0.29 -3.38
N PHE A 92 -0.57 -1.26 -4.26
CA PHE A 92 -1.91 -1.64 -4.68
C PHE A 92 -2.31 -3.00 -4.13
N GLY A 93 -3.43 -3.09 -3.39
CA GLY A 93 -3.96 -4.38 -2.99
C GLY A 93 -4.61 -4.44 -1.62
N GLY A 94 -4.61 -5.64 -1.06
CA GLY A 94 -5.00 -5.93 0.32
C GLY A 94 -3.80 -6.02 1.26
N GLY A 95 -4.04 -6.49 2.49
CA GLY A 95 -3.07 -6.51 3.58
C GLY A 95 -1.68 -7.03 3.21
N LYS A 96 -1.58 -8.19 2.54
CA LYS A 96 -0.30 -8.82 2.18
C LYS A 96 0.58 -7.94 1.28
N ALA A 97 0.00 -7.35 0.24
CA ALA A 97 0.73 -6.46 -0.66
C ALA A 97 1.15 -5.17 0.05
N ILE A 98 0.24 -4.60 0.86
CA ILE A 98 0.49 -3.38 1.62
C ILE A 98 1.59 -3.61 2.66
N ASP A 99 1.53 -4.71 3.43
CA ASP A 99 2.53 -5.02 4.45
C ASP A 99 3.91 -5.29 3.84
N THR A 100 3.98 -5.97 2.67
CA THR A 100 5.25 -6.10 1.92
C THR A 100 5.84 -4.73 1.57
N CYS A 101 5.01 -3.79 1.05
CA CYS A 101 5.46 -2.45 0.69
C CYS A 101 5.82 -1.60 1.91
N LYS A 102 5.16 -1.78 3.05
CA LYS A 102 5.51 -1.12 4.31
C LYS A 102 6.90 -1.53 4.79
N VAL A 103 7.23 -2.83 4.77
CA VAL A 103 8.58 -3.30 5.12
C VAL A 103 9.59 -2.74 4.14
N LEU A 104 9.35 -2.90 2.83
CA LEU A 104 10.23 -2.40 1.79
C LEU A 104 10.56 -0.91 1.95
N THR A 105 9.53 -0.09 2.15
CA THR A 105 9.72 1.37 2.29
C THR A 105 10.31 1.76 3.63
N GLY A 106 10.05 1.00 4.69
CA GLY A 106 10.69 1.19 5.99
C GLY A 106 12.20 0.95 5.92
N ASP A 107 12.61 -0.12 5.25
CA ASP A 107 14.02 -0.47 5.09
C ASP A 107 14.77 0.49 4.15
N LEU A 108 14.11 0.99 3.10
CA LEU A 108 14.70 1.90 2.12
C LEU A 108 14.51 3.39 2.47
N ASN A 109 13.78 3.70 3.54
CA ASN A 109 13.39 5.07 3.91
C ASN A 109 12.76 5.84 2.74
N LYS A 110 11.82 5.19 2.03
CA LYS A 110 11.10 5.78 0.91
C LYS A 110 9.64 6.10 1.28
N PRO A 111 9.06 7.17 0.72
CA PRO A 111 7.63 7.46 0.87
C PRO A 111 6.75 6.33 0.33
N LEU A 112 5.68 6.02 1.07
CA LEU A 112 4.69 5.01 0.72
C LEU A 112 3.30 5.62 0.57
N PHE A 113 2.67 5.38 -0.55
CA PHE A 113 1.26 5.71 -0.81
C PHE A 113 0.47 4.43 -1.04
N VAL A 114 -0.68 4.31 -0.40
CA VAL A 114 -1.45 3.06 -0.38
C VAL A 114 -2.76 3.20 -1.13
N PHE A 115 -3.05 2.24 -1.99
CA PHE A 115 -4.24 2.13 -2.82
C PHE A 115 -4.96 0.80 -2.49
N PRO A 116 -5.75 0.75 -1.40
CA PRO A 116 -6.45 -0.47 -1.04
C PRO A 116 -7.51 -0.80 -2.09
N THR A 117 -7.54 -2.06 -2.53
CA THR A 117 -8.52 -2.55 -3.50
C THR A 117 -9.55 -3.50 -2.90
N ILE A 118 -9.40 -3.81 -1.62
CA ILE A 118 -10.31 -4.63 -0.82
C ILE A 118 -10.38 -4.06 0.60
N SER A 119 -11.47 -4.31 1.31
CA SER A 119 -11.70 -3.84 2.69
C SER A 119 -11.51 -4.95 3.74
N SER A 120 -10.56 -5.85 3.53
CA SER A 120 -10.42 -7.05 4.38
C SER A 120 -9.69 -6.85 5.70
N THR A 121 -8.89 -5.79 5.84
CA THR A 121 -8.10 -5.50 7.06
C THR A 121 -7.84 -4.01 7.20
N CYS A 122 -7.33 -3.59 8.38
CA CYS A 122 -6.88 -2.21 8.62
C CYS A 122 -5.45 -1.91 8.13
N ALA A 123 -4.79 -2.82 7.43
CA ALA A 123 -3.39 -2.69 7.03
C ALA A 123 -3.08 -1.38 6.28
N ALA A 124 -4.05 -0.87 5.49
CA ALA A 124 -3.88 0.35 4.72
C ALA A 124 -3.65 1.62 5.55
N VAL A 125 -4.09 1.63 6.81
CA VAL A 125 -4.08 2.81 7.69
C VAL A 125 -3.30 2.59 8.99
N THR A 126 -2.57 1.49 9.11
CA THR A 126 -1.77 1.15 10.29
C THR A 126 -0.28 1.10 9.99
N SER A 127 0.56 1.23 11.03
CA SER A 127 2.02 1.10 10.91
C SER A 127 2.52 -0.33 11.11
N VAL A 128 1.71 -1.21 11.72
CA VAL A 128 2.08 -2.61 11.96
C VAL A 128 1.91 -3.44 10.68
N CYS A 129 2.80 -4.41 10.49
CA CYS A 129 2.73 -5.40 9.41
C CYS A 129 2.75 -6.81 10.00
N ALA A 130 1.91 -7.69 9.47
CA ALA A 130 1.96 -9.11 9.76
C ALA A 130 2.84 -9.80 8.71
N ILE A 131 3.94 -10.40 9.16
CA ILE A 131 4.92 -11.06 8.29
C ILE A 131 4.75 -12.56 8.37
N TYR A 132 4.91 -13.19 7.22
CA TYR A 132 4.77 -14.63 7.03
C TYR A 132 5.99 -15.19 6.30
N THR A 133 6.22 -16.47 6.44
CA THR A 133 7.12 -17.19 5.53
C THR A 133 6.49 -17.26 4.14
N VAL A 134 7.27 -17.59 3.11
CA VAL A 134 6.74 -17.81 1.74
C VAL A 134 5.68 -18.90 1.65
N ASN A 135 5.62 -19.79 2.65
CA ASN A 135 4.63 -20.86 2.76
C ASN A 135 3.39 -20.46 3.58
N GLY A 136 3.26 -19.19 3.96
CA GLY A 136 2.10 -18.65 4.67
C GLY A 136 2.06 -18.94 6.17
N VAL A 137 3.17 -19.34 6.79
CA VAL A 137 3.28 -19.50 8.25
C VAL A 137 3.62 -18.14 8.86
N PHE A 138 2.89 -17.75 9.92
CA PHE A 138 3.15 -16.49 10.62
C PHE A 138 4.59 -16.45 11.19
N ASP A 139 5.33 -15.39 10.87
CA ASP A 139 6.76 -15.22 11.21
C ASP A 139 7.00 -14.07 12.19
N GLY A 140 6.00 -13.21 12.40
CA GLY A 140 6.10 -12.13 13.36
C GLY A 140 5.48 -10.82 12.90
N LEU A 141 5.76 -9.76 13.67
CA LEU A 141 5.30 -8.41 13.37
C LEU A 141 6.49 -7.51 13.04
N TYR A 142 6.31 -6.70 12.00
CA TYR A 142 7.19 -5.57 11.72
C TYR A 142 6.48 -4.25 12.06
N TRP A 143 7.20 -3.29 12.63
CA TRP A 143 6.65 -2.02 13.05
C TRP A 143 7.35 -0.87 12.32
N ARG A 144 6.61 -0.15 11.50
CA ARG A 144 7.06 1.16 11.02
C ARG A 144 6.89 2.21 12.13
N SER A 145 7.68 3.28 12.05
CA SER A 145 7.55 4.44 12.97
C SER A 145 6.23 5.18 12.80
N ALA A 146 5.63 5.15 11.60
CA ALA A 146 4.38 5.79 11.27
C ALA A 146 3.62 4.99 10.19
N PRO A 147 2.30 5.21 10.01
CA PRO A 147 1.56 4.73 8.84
C PRO A 147 2.17 5.22 7.51
N ALA A 148 1.59 4.81 6.38
CA ALA A 148 1.93 5.36 5.07
C ALA A 148 1.69 6.88 5.03
N GLU A 149 2.40 7.57 4.16
CA GLU A 149 2.29 9.02 3.99
C GLU A 149 0.87 9.43 3.63
N HIS A 150 0.21 8.62 2.78
CA HIS A 150 -1.22 8.80 2.48
C HIS A 150 -1.85 7.51 1.98
N THR A 151 -3.15 7.33 2.26
CA THR A 151 -3.97 6.22 1.75
C THR A 151 -5.12 6.75 0.90
N PHE A 152 -5.20 6.31 -0.35
CA PHE A 152 -6.25 6.69 -1.29
C PHE A 152 -7.32 5.59 -1.37
N ILE A 153 -8.44 5.78 -0.71
CA ILE A 153 -9.52 4.79 -0.57
C ILE A 153 -10.62 5.08 -1.61
N ASN A 154 -10.50 4.47 -2.79
CA ASN A 154 -11.53 4.57 -3.82
C ASN A 154 -12.65 3.58 -3.52
N THR A 155 -13.83 4.11 -3.17
CA THR A 155 -14.99 3.32 -2.74
C THR A 155 -15.58 2.46 -3.85
N LYS A 156 -15.48 2.88 -5.12
CA LYS A 156 -15.94 2.07 -6.28
C LYS A 156 -15.06 0.83 -6.45
N ILE A 157 -13.74 0.98 -6.39
CA ILE A 157 -12.81 -0.16 -6.52
C ILE A 157 -13.06 -1.19 -5.41
N ILE A 158 -13.29 -0.73 -4.19
CA ILE A 158 -13.57 -1.62 -3.05
C ILE A 158 -14.93 -2.30 -3.21
N ALA A 159 -15.96 -1.58 -3.68
CA ALA A 159 -17.30 -2.12 -3.90
C ALA A 159 -17.36 -3.19 -5.01
N GLU A 160 -16.44 -3.15 -5.98
CA GLU A 160 -16.30 -4.18 -7.02
C GLU A 160 -15.59 -5.46 -6.54
N ALA A 161 -14.98 -5.42 -5.35
CA ALA A 161 -14.28 -6.59 -4.81
C ALA A 161 -15.27 -7.67 -4.34
N PRO A 162 -14.90 -8.96 -4.40
CA PRO A 162 -15.76 -10.02 -3.89
C PRO A 162 -16.17 -9.83 -2.42
N ASP A 163 -17.46 -10.03 -2.11
CA ASP A 163 -18.09 -9.82 -0.80
C ASP A 163 -17.35 -10.48 0.37
N LYS A 164 -16.66 -11.60 0.12
CA LYS A 164 -15.85 -12.28 1.14
C LYS A 164 -14.81 -11.36 1.80
N TYR A 165 -14.30 -10.36 1.09
CA TYR A 165 -13.34 -9.40 1.65
C TYR A 165 -14.00 -8.37 2.55
N LEU A 166 -15.22 -7.97 2.25
CA LEU A 166 -16.03 -7.15 3.16
C LEU A 166 -16.33 -7.90 4.46
N TRP A 167 -16.77 -9.15 4.37
CA TRP A 167 -17.01 -10.00 5.55
C TRP A 167 -15.75 -10.22 6.37
N ALA A 168 -14.61 -10.42 5.73
CA ALA A 168 -13.33 -10.50 6.42
C ALA A 168 -12.98 -9.22 7.19
N GLY A 169 -13.22 -8.04 6.58
CA GLY A 169 -12.99 -6.75 7.22
C GLY A 169 -13.92 -6.47 8.40
N ILE A 170 -15.20 -6.89 8.30
CA ILE A 170 -16.13 -6.82 9.44
C ILE A 170 -15.60 -7.70 10.60
N GLY A 171 -15.19 -8.93 10.31
CA GLY A 171 -14.59 -9.83 11.29
C GLY A 171 -13.31 -9.28 11.92
N ASP A 172 -12.41 -8.73 11.10
CA ASP A 172 -11.17 -8.08 11.56
C ASP A 172 -11.44 -6.89 12.49
N THR A 173 -12.47 -6.10 12.19
CA THR A 173 -12.88 -4.96 13.02
C THR A 173 -13.46 -5.42 14.36
N LEU A 174 -14.36 -6.40 14.34
CA LEU A 174 -14.98 -6.93 15.57
C LEU A 174 -13.96 -7.63 16.50
N ALA A 175 -12.92 -8.23 15.94
CA ALA A 175 -11.86 -8.88 16.72
C ALA A 175 -10.94 -7.90 17.46
N LYS A 176 -11.04 -6.58 17.19
CA LYS A 176 -10.21 -5.52 17.79
C LYS A 176 -10.98 -4.65 18.77
N GLY A 177 -12.29 -4.88 18.95
CA GLY A 177 -13.19 -4.13 19.83
C GLY A 177 -13.18 -4.63 21.26
#